data_8b3e893991991bc9fb8426d48547b428
#
_entry.id   8b3e893991991bc9fb8426d48547b428
#
_cell.length_a   1.000
_cell.length_b   1.000
_cell.length_c   1.000
_cell.angle_alpha   90.00
_cell.angle_beta   90.00
_cell.angle_gamma   90.00
#
_symmetry.space_group_name_H-M   'P 1'
#
loop_
_entity.id
_entity.type
_entity.pdbx_description
1 polymer ?
#
loop_
_entity_poly.entity_id
_entity_poly.type
_entity_poly.pdbx_seq_one_letter_code
_entity_poly.pdbx_strand_id
1 'polypeptide(L)'
;MVGSWVISREGNRNVLFIDGRVWKRGQPAGGLADKARELYGARNEEFIESIKAFAYYPIAVYKGIDDFQNGEISVRFQMVGGALDRCAGILFNVKPNGDYLTVRYNGTEDNVVLWTFNKGVRKFVNRAPTLVPLELGTWHTLKVSIHGTSLKSWLDDKPMHDFTLSEPVSGKIGVWSKTDSMVEFDNFQFTVAK
;
A
#
# COMPACT_ATOMS: atom_id res chain seq x y z
N MET A 1 -2.34 -11.70 2.29
CA MET A 1 -3.18 -10.49 2.15
C MET A 1 -3.91 -10.25 3.45
N VAL A 2 -3.96 -9.01 3.89
CA VAL A 2 -4.68 -8.57 5.11
C VAL A 2 -5.77 -7.60 4.66
N GLY A 3 -7.02 -7.84 5.06
CA GLY A 3 -8.19 -7.12 4.56
C GLY A 3 -9.03 -7.95 3.59
N SER A 4 -10.13 -7.37 3.12
CA SER A 4 -11.08 -8.04 2.20
C SER A 4 -10.64 -7.86 0.74
N TRP A 5 -9.64 -8.63 0.33
CA TRP A 5 -9.11 -8.62 -1.02
C TRP A 5 -9.74 -9.73 -1.86
N VAL A 6 -10.22 -9.37 -3.04
CA VAL A 6 -10.79 -10.33 -4.00
C VAL A 6 -10.23 -10.05 -5.40
N ILE A 7 -10.23 -11.08 -6.24
CA ILE A 7 -10.02 -10.90 -7.67
C ILE A 7 -11.39 -10.55 -8.27
N SER A 8 -11.50 -9.36 -8.82
CA SER A 8 -12.67 -8.86 -9.53
C SER A 8 -12.43 -8.89 -11.03
N ARG A 9 -13.48 -8.75 -11.82
CA ARG A 9 -13.42 -8.71 -13.27
C ARG A 9 -13.85 -7.34 -13.77
N GLU A 10 -12.98 -6.67 -14.49
CA GLU A 10 -13.26 -5.44 -15.21
C GLU A 10 -13.15 -5.69 -16.72
N GLY A 11 -14.30 -5.84 -17.40
CA GLY A 11 -14.33 -6.30 -18.81
C GLY A 11 -13.66 -7.67 -18.94
N ASN A 12 -12.58 -7.74 -19.72
CA ASN A 12 -11.80 -8.97 -19.94
C ASN A 12 -10.56 -9.09 -19.04
N ARG A 13 -10.36 -8.17 -18.07
CA ARG A 13 -9.19 -8.17 -17.17
C ARG A 13 -9.57 -8.61 -15.77
N ASN A 14 -8.67 -9.32 -15.12
CA ASN A 14 -8.75 -9.56 -13.69
C ASN A 14 -8.02 -8.43 -12.96
N VAL A 15 -8.67 -7.82 -11.98
CA VAL A 15 -8.13 -6.78 -11.13
C VAL A 15 -8.12 -7.23 -9.68
N LEU A 16 -7.17 -6.76 -8.90
CA LEU A 16 -7.16 -6.98 -7.46
C LEU A 16 -7.99 -5.88 -6.79
N PHE A 17 -9.11 -6.25 -6.19
CA PHE A 17 -10.04 -5.34 -5.55
C PHE A 17 -9.97 -5.43 -4.03
N ILE A 18 -9.89 -4.29 -3.35
CA ILE A 18 -10.12 -4.16 -1.91
C ILE A 18 -11.54 -3.65 -1.66
N ASP A 19 -12.33 -4.44 -0.94
CA ASP A 19 -13.64 -4.03 -0.45
C ASP A 19 -13.55 -3.56 1.01
N GLY A 20 -13.29 -2.28 1.21
CA GLY A 20 -13.17 -1.68 2.53
C GLY A 20 -14.50 -1.57 3.29
N ARG A 21 -15.66 -1.83 2.68
CA ARG A 21 -16.98 -1.78 3.35
C ARG A 21 -17.07 -2.75 4.53
N VAL A 22 -16.32 -3.83 4.48
CA VAL A 22 -16.23 -4.82 5.57
C VAL A 22 -15.72 -4.16 6.85
N TRP A 23 -14.80 -3.21 6.75
CA TRP A 23 -14.26 -2.50 7.91
C TRP A 23 -15.31 -1.64 8.62
N LYS A 24 -16.23 -0.97 7.91
CA LYS A 24 -17.33 -0.16 8.50
C LYS A 24 -18.18 -0.93 9.50
N ARG A 25 -18.25 -2.25 9.38
CA ARG A 25 -19.03 -3.11 10.27
C ARG A 25 -18.26 -3.50 11.55
N GLY A 26 -17.06 -2.95 11.77
CA GLY A 26 -16.23 -3.23 12.95
C GLY A 26 -15.72 -4.67 13.03
N GLN A 27 -15.83 -5.43 11.96
CA GLN A 27 -15.34 -6.80 11.90
C GLN A 27 -13.94 -6.81 11.28
N PRO A 28 -12.89 -7.24 12.04
CA PRO A 28 -11.61 -7.55 11.43
C PRO A 28 -11.81 -8.67 10.40
N ALA A 29 -11.09 -8.61 9.29
CA ALA A 29 -11.08 -9.73 8.32
C ALA A 29 -10.66 -11.00 9.05
N GLY A 30 -11.50 -12.03 9.00
CA GLY A 30 -11.20 -13.34 9.59
C GLY A 30 -9.88 -13.89 9.01
N GLY A 31 -9.12 -14.61 9.81
CA GLY A 31 -7.87 -15.22 9.37
C GLY A 31 -6.65 -14.29 9.37
N LEU A 32 -6.72 -13.17 10.05
CA LEU A 32 -5.63 -12.19 10.10
C LEU A 32 -4.34 -12.77 10.71
N ALA A 33 -4.45 -13.54 11.80
CA ALA A 33 -3.32 -14.22 12.43
C ALA A 33 -2.68 -15.26 11.51
N ASP A 34 -3.51 -16.03 10.79
CA ASP A 34 -3.02 -17.02 9.83
C ASP A 34 -2.32 -16.34 8.65
N LYS A 35 -2.84 -15.21 8.18
CA LYS A 35 -2.19 -14.43 7.12
C LYS A 35 -0.87 -13.82 7.55
N ALA A 36 -0.78 -13.33 8.76
CA ALA A 36 0.48 -12.84 9.33
C ALA A 36 1.52 -13.98 9.42
N ARG A 37 1.10 -15.16 9.88
CA ARG A 37 1.97 -16.35 9.92
C ARG A 37 2.42 -16.81 8.53
N GLU A 38 1.54 -16.76 7.54
CA GLU A 38 1.87 -17.07 6.14
C GLU A 38 2.94 -16.11 5.58
N LEU A 39 2.90 -14.83 5.94
CA LEU A 39 3.84 -13.82 5.46
C LEU A 39 5.20 -13.89 6.16
N TYR A 40 5.23 -14.15 7.45
CA TYR A 40 6.41 -13.97 8.31
C TYR A 40 6.86 -15.22 9.07
N GLY A 41 6.13 -16.35 8.93
CA GLY A 41 6.47 -17.58 9.62
C GLY A 41 6.42 -17.45 11.15
N ALA A 42 7.41 -18.01 11.84
CA ALA A 42 7.48 -18.01 13.31
C ALA A 42 7.81 -16.62 13.93
N ARG A 43 8.22 -15.64 13.13
CA ARG A 43 8.52 -14.28 13.58
C ARG A 43 7.31 -13.34 13.60
N ASN A 44 6.13 -13.89 13.54
CA ASN A 44 4.90 -13.10 13.40
C ASN A 44 4.34 -12.56 14.74
N GLU A 45 4.92 -12.88 15.88
CA GLU A 45 4.38 -12.49 17.20
C GLU A 45 4.28 -10.96 17.35
N GLU A 46 5.36 -10.23 17.03
CA GLU A 46 5.35 -8.77 17.07
C GLU A 46 4.35 -8.15 16.06
N PHE A 47 4.11 -8.85 14.96
CA PHE A 47 3.16 -8.46 13.94
C PHE A 47 1.70 -8.66 14.40
N ILE A 48 1.43 -9.73 15.13
CA ILE A 48 0.10 -10.07 15.65
C ILE A 48 -0.34 -9.08 16.73
N GLU A 49 0.55 -8.57 17.54
CA GLU A 49 0.22 -7.54 18.55
C GLU A 49 -0.33 -6.26 17.91
N SER A 50 0.02 -5.99 16.67
CA SER A 50 -0.43 -4.85 15.86
C SER A 50 -1.70 -5.12 15.05
N ILE A 51 -2.41 -6.20 15.32
CA ILE A 51 -3.51 -6.73 14.47
C ILE A 51 -4.63 -5.71 14.20
N LYS A 52 -4.93 -4.84 15.17
CA LYS A 52 -5.94 -3.77 15.02
C LYS A 52 -5.56 -2.77 13.94
N ALA A 53 -4.27 -2.50 13.78
CA ALA A 53 -3.77 -1.62 12.74
C ALA A 53 -3.92 -2.23 11.35
N PHE A 54 -3.82 -3.57 11.21
CA PHE A 54 -3.96 -4.25 9.93
C PHE A 54 -5.38 -4.28 9.40
N ALA A 55 -6.37 -4.43 10.28
CA ALA A 55 -7.78 -4.33 9.89
C ALA A 55 -8.12 -2.93 9.36
N TYR A 56 -7.48 -1.91 9.92
CA TYR A 56 -7.63 -0.52 9.51
C TYR A 56 -6.82 -0.18 8.24
N TYR A 57 -5.72 -0.88 8.01
CA TYR A 57 -4.82 -0.71 6.87
C TYR A 57 -4.69 -2.02 6.08
N PRO A 58 -5.59 -2.29 5.13
CA PRO A 58 -5.49 -3.48 4.29
C PRO A 58 -4.21 -3.46 3.46
N ILE A 59 -3.52 -4.61 3.41
CA ILE A 59 -2.31 -4.80 2.62
C ILE A 59 -2.37 -6.09 1.79
N ALA A 60 -1.82 -6.05 0.59
CA ALA A 60 -1.55 -7.23 -0.23
C ALA A 60 -0.06 -7.24 -0.59
N VAL A 61 0.68 -8.17 -0.02
CA VAL A 61 2.14 -8.30 -0.19
C VAL A 61 2.42 -9.27 -1.34
N TYR A 62 3.32 -8.86 -2.24
CA TYR A 62 3.81 -9.71 -3.31
C TYR A 62 4.81 -10.74 -2.76
N LYS A 63 4.61 -12.03 -3.11
CA LYS A 63 5.41 -13.13 -2.57
C LYS A 63 6.65 -13.46 -3.38
N GLY A 64 6.78 -12.93 -4.59
CA GLY A 64 7.86 -13.26 -5.52
C GLY A 64 9.17 -12.54 -5.26
N ILE A 65 9.23 -11.66 -4.24
CA ILE A 65 10.46 -10.99 -3.80
C ILE A 65 10.45 -10.84 -2.28
N ASP A 66 11.54 -11.24 -1.65
CA ASP A 66 11.70 -11.14 -0.20
C ASP A 66 12.43 -9.87 0.23
N ASP A 67 13.32 -9.38 -0.62
CA ASP A 67 14.20 -8.24 -0.32
C ASP A 67 14.36 -7.33 -1.53
N PHE A 68 13.43 -6.38 -1.67
CA PHE A 68 13.55 -5.28 -2.61
C PHE A 68 14.34 -4.15 -1.94
N GLN A 69 15.41 -3.69 -2.60
CA GLN A 69 16.29 -2.63 -2.07
C GLN A 69 16.33 -1.41 -2.97
N ASN A 70 16.51 -1.62 -4.27
CA ASN A 70 16.63 -0.55 -5.26
C ASN A 70 15.83 -0.88 -6.51
N GLY A 71 15.29 0.14 -7.17
CA GLY A 71 14.55 0.00 -8.41
C GLY A 71 13.27 0.83 -8.42
N GLU A 72 12.34 0.43 -9.27
CA GLU A 72 11.04 1.09 -9.40
C GLU A 72 9.91 0.12 -9.10
N ILE A 73 8.84 0.64 -8.50
CA ILE A 73 7.59 -0.05 -8.26
C ILE A 73 6.48 0.82 -8.83
N SER A 74 5.57 0.25 -9.61
CA SER A 74 4.40 0.95 -10.11
C SER A 74 3.16 0.09 -10.02
N VAL A 75 2.01 0.76 -9.91
CA VAL A 75 0.70 0.12 -9.91
C VAL A 75 -0.33 1.05 -10.53
N ARG A 76 -1.21 0.50 -11.35
CA ARG A 76 -2.43 1.20 -11.75
C ARG A 76 -3.50 0.98 -10.71
N PHE A 77 -4.25 2.02 -10.42
CA PHE A 77 -5.39 1.95 -9.50
C PHE A 77 -6.56 2.78 -9.99
N GLN A 78 -7.78 2.38 -9.60
CA GLN A 78 -8.95 3.26 -9.68
C GLN A 78 -9.73 3.18 -8.38
N MET A 79 -10.17 4.33 -7.91
CA MET A 79 -11.05 4.43 -6.75
C MET A 79 -12.49 4.26 -7.21
N VAL A 80 -13.19 3.26 -6.68
CA VAL A 80 -14.59 3.01 -7.03
C VAL A 80 -15.55 3.38 -5.89
N GLY A 81 -15.02 3.73 -4.72
CA GLY A 81 -15.82 4.19 -3.58
C GLY A 81 -15.02 4.36 -2.30
N GLY A 82 -15.74 4.70 -1.25
CA GLY A 82 -15.24 5.01 0.09
C GLY A 82 -15.80 6.35 0.57
N ALA A 83 -16.31 6.40 1.79
CA ALA A 83 -16.86 7.62 2.38
C ALA A 83 -15.86 8.31 3.33
N LEU A 84 -15.12 7.51 4.11
CA LEU A 84 -14.09 8.01 5.03
C LEU A 84 -12.75 8.21 4.30
N ASP A 85 -12.38 7.22 3.49
CA ASP A 85 -11.13 7.23 2.75
C ASP A 85 -11.30 6.67 1.34
N ARG A 86 -10.43 7.10 0.43
CA ARG A 86 -10.29 6.57 -0.95
C ARG A 86 -8.82 6.41 -1.24
N CYS A 87 -8.20 5.45 -0.55
CA CYS A 87 -6.76 5.31 -0.51
C CYS A 87 -6.25 4.18 -1.39
N ALA A 88 -5.32 4.52 -2.30
CA ALA A 88 -4.49 3.59 -3.04
C ALA A 88 -3.02 3.84 -2.74
N GLY A 89 -2.24 2.80 -2.45
CA GLY A 89 -0.83 2.97 -2.09
C GLY A 89 0.07 1.84 -2.59
N ILE A 90 1.34 2.19 -2.79
CA ILE A 90 2.44 1.24 -2.94
C ILE A 90 3.01 0.98 -1.55
N LEU A 91 3.07 -0.30 -1.19
CA LEU A 91 3.66 -0.81 0.03
C LEU A 91 5.09 -1.26 -0.25
N PHE A 92 6.05 -0.88 0.57
CA PHE A 92 7.45 -1.30 0.43
C PHE A 92 8.17 -1.30 1.78
N ASN A 93 9.42 -1.83 1.80
CA ASN A 93 10.19 -1.98 3.03
C ASN A 93 9.47 -2.80 4.11
N VAL A 94 8.68 -3.81 3.70
CA VAL A 94 7.91 -4.62 4.66
C VAL A 94 8.84 -5.57 5.38
N LYS A 95 8.97 -5.36 6.69
CA LYS A 95 9.85 -6.14 7.57
C LYS A 95 9.11 -7.32 8.21
N PRO A 96 9.83 -8.35 8.68
CA PRO A 96 9.24 -9.46 9.40
C PRO A 96 8.49 -9.08 10.69
N ASN A 97 8.88 -7.97 11.34
CA ASN A 97 8.22 -7.43 12.53
C ASN A 97 6.96 -6.60 12.22
N GLY A 98 6.56 -6.49 10.95
CA GLY A 98 5.38 -5.73 10.52
C GLY A 98 5.62 -4.25 10.28
N ASP A 99 6.84 -3.75 10.36
CA ASP A 99 7.18 -2.38 10.00
C ASP A 99 7.20 -2.24 8.48
N TYR A 100 6.79 -1.08 7.95
CA TYR A 100 6.80 -0.81 6.53
C TYR A 100 6.71 0.68 6.20
N LEU A 101 6.91 1.00 4.94
CA LEU A 101 6.67 2.29 4.32
C LEU A 101 5.55 2.19 3.29
N THR A 102 4.82 3.28 3.10
CA THR A 102 3.87 3.41 1.98
C THR A 102 3.85 4.82 1.43
N VAL A 103 3.88 4.93 0.11
CA VAL A 103 3.45 6.11 -0.62
C VAL A 103 2.02 5.86 -1.04
N ARG A 104 1.09 6.71 -0.61
CA ARG A 104 -0.33 6.55 -0.91
C ARG A 104 -0.95 7.82 -1.47
N TYR A 105 -1.89 7.68 -2.39
CA TYR A 105 -2.88 8.70 -2.74
C TYR A 105 -4.13 8.55 -1.87
N ASN A 106 -4.79 9.64 -1.50
CA ASN A 106 -6.12 9.64 -0.88
C ASN A 106 -7.05 10.63 -1.59
N GLY A 107 -8.09 10.12 -2.22
CA GLY A 107 -9.06 10.91 -2.98
C GLY A 107 -10.09 11.67 -2.13
N THR A 108 -10.08 11.55 -0.79
CA THR A 108 -10.84 12.44 0.10
C THR A 108 -10.03 13.65 0.55
N GLU A 109 -8.72 13.62 0.33
CA GLU A 109 -7.77 14.68 0.69
C GLU A 109 -6.99 15.22 -0.52
N ASP A 110 -7.15 14.62 -1.70
CA ASP A 110 -6.49 14.94 -2.97
C ASP A 110 -4.97 14.98 -2.88
N ASN A 111 -4.36 14.17 -2.01
CA ASN A 111 -2.93 14.25 -1.73
C ASN A 111 -2.19 12.92 -1.84
N VAL A 112 -0.88 13.04 -2.11
CA VAL A 112 0.07 11.93 -2.02
C VAL A 112 0.94 12.11 -0.78
N VAL A 113 1.02 11.09 0.07
CA VAL A 113 1.76 11.15 1.34
C VAL A 113 2.59 9.89 1.54
N LEU A 114 3.83 10.10 1.97
CA LEU A 114 4.72 9.05 2.47
C LEU A 114 4.50 8.88 3.97
N TRP A 115 4.21 7.65 4.37
CA TRP A 115 4.02 7.23 5.76
C TRP A 115 4.99 6.12 6.13
N THR A 116 5.40 6.09 7.40
CA THR A 116 6.03 4.91 8.00
C THR A 116 5.09 4.28 9.03
N PHE A 117 5.20 2.97 9.15
CA PHE A 117 4.52 2.17 10.15
C PHE A 117 5.57 1.44 10.97
N ASN A 118 5.52 1.65 12.28
CA ASN A 118 6.43 1.02 13.23
C ASN A 118 5.58 0.36 14.31
N LYS A 119 5.63 -0.96 14.43
CA LYS A 119 4.80 -1.77 15.33
C LYS A 119 3.30 -1.41 15.20
N GLY A 120 2.83 -1.25 13.94
CA GLY A 120 1.44 -0.87 13.64
C GLY A 120 1.08 0.60 13.88
N VAL A 121 1.99 1.40 14.43
CA VAL A 121 1.78 2.84 14.65
C VAL A 121 2.19 3.62 13.40
N ARG A 122 1.22 4.31 12.80
CA ARG A 122 1.46 5.17 11.64
C ARG A 122 2.11 6.48 12.06
N LYS A 123 3.19 6.87 11.36
CA LYS A 123 3.85 8.17 11.52
C LYS A 123 3.99 8.87 10.18
N PHE A 124 3.73 10.17 10.19
CA PHE A 124 3.94 11.04 9.03
C PHE A 124 5.43 11.15 8.70
N VAL A 125 5.76 11.09 7.42
CA VAL A 125 7.13 11.28 6.91
C VAL A 125 7.19 12.52 6.02
N ASN A 126 6.44 12.50 4.90
CA ASN A 126 6.45 13.60 3.93
C ASN A 126 5.13 13.65 3.16
N ARG A 127 4.73 14.85 2.75
CA ARG A 127 3.58 15.09 1.87
C ARG A 127 4.05 15.77 0.59
N ALA A 128 3.56 15.31 -0.54
CA ALA A 128 3.76 16.00 -1.80
C ALA A 128 3.19 17.45 -1.73
N PRO A 129 3.88 18.42 -2.32
CA PRO A 129 3.47 19.83 -2.21
C PRO A 129 2.20 20.15 -3.01
N THR A 130 1.84 19.29 -3.97
CA THR A 130 0.74 19.51 -4.91
C THR A 130 -0.45 18.63 -4.57
N LEU A 131 -1.65 19.21 -4.50
CA LEU A 131 -2.91 18.49 -4.47
C LEU A 131 -3.29 18.10 -5.90
N VAL A 132 -3.82 16.88 -6.06
CA VAL A 132 -4.23 16.34 -7.36
C VAL A 132 -5.61 15.72 -7.19
N PRO A 133 -6.70 16.44 -7.47
CA PRO A 133 -8.04 15.86 -7.45
C PRO A 133 -8.17 14.82 -8.56
N LEU A 134 -8.60 13.62 -8.20
CA LEU A 134 -8.86 12.52 -9.12
C LEU A 134 -10.33 12.10 -9.04
N GLU A 135 -10.91 11.78 -10.19
CA GLU A 135 -12.29 11.33 -10.29
C GLU A 135 -12.43 9.83 -9.96
N LEU A 136 -13.57 9.46 -9.38
CA LEU A 136 -13.93 8.05 -9.17
C LEU A 136 -14.10 7.35 -10.51
N GLY A 137 -13.73 6.08 -10.56
CA GLY A 137 -13.88 5.24 -11.75
C GLY A 137 -12.87 5.53 -12.87
N THR A 138 -11.86 6.37 -12.59
CA THR A 138 -10.77 6.65 -13.54
C THR A 138 -9.49 5.94 -13.11
N TRP A 139 -8.81 5.35 -14.08
CA TRP A 139 -7.54 4.66 -13.86
C TRP A 139 -6.38 5.64 -13.82
N HIS A 140 -5.57 5.52 -12.77
CA HIS A 140 -4.37 6.31 -12.51
C HIS A 140 -3.17 5.42 -12.27
N THR A 141 -1.97 5.96 -12.35
CA THR A 141 -0.71 5.24 -12.07
C THR A 141 0.05 5.90 -10.94
N LEU A 142 0.32 5.14 -9.89
CA LEU A 142 1.26 5.52 -8.84
C LEU A 142 2.59 4.81 -9.08
N LYS A 143 3.71 5.55 -8.98
CA LYS A 143 5.06 5.03 -9.14
C LYS A 143 5.98 5.52 -8.02
N VAL A 144 6.87 4.65 -7.57
CA VAL A 144 7.93 4.94 -6.60
C VAL A 144 9.25 4.42 -7.15
N SER A 145 10.30 5.24 -7.10
CA SER A 145 11.66 4.86 -7.43
C SER A 145 12.55 5.01 -6.19
N ILE A 146 13.39 4.01 -5.93
CA ILE A 146 14.23 3.93 -4.75
C ILE A 146 15.67 3.61 -5.18
N HIS A 147 16.61 4.44 -4.70
CA HIS A 147 18.06 4.24 -4.86
C HIS A 147 18.76 4.57 -3.53
N GLY A 148 19.18 3.54 -2.80
CA GLY A 148 19.70 3.70 -1.44
C GLY A 148 18.65 4.35 -0.53
N THR A 149 18.91 5.56 -0.07
CA THR A 149 17.97 6.37 0.72
C THR A 149 17.14 7.35 -0.11
N SER A 150 17.46 7.54 -1.40
CA SER A 150 16.70 8.44 -2.27
C SER A 150 15.37 7.81 -2.68
N LEU A 151 14.27 8.51 -2.43
CA LEU A 151 12.93 8.15 -2.82
C LEU A 151 12.34 9.23 -3.72
N LYS A 152 11.86 8.82 -4.89
CA LYS A 152 11.04 9.65 -5.77
C LYS A 152 9.71 8.99 -6.02
N SER A 153 8.66 9.77 -6.20
CA SER A 153 7.35 9.22 -6.58
C SER A 153 6.62 10.10 -7.59
N TRP A 154 5.73 9.47 -8.35
CA TRP A 154 4.91 10.13 -9.37
C TRP A 154 3.47 9.63 -9.29
N LEU A 155 2.53 10.50 -9.63
CA LEU A 155 1.14 10.20 -9.87
C LEU A 155 0.79 10.67 -11.28
N ASP A 156 0.43 9.75 -12.19
CA ASP A 156 0.22 10.02 -13.63
C ASP A 156 1.36 10.85 -14.24
N ASP A 157 2.60 10.38 -14.02
CA ASP A 157 3.86 11.01 -14.45
C ASP A 157 4.16 12.40 -13.84
N LYS A 158 3.26 12.95 -13.00
CA LYS A 158 3.53 14.18 -12.25
C LYS A 158 4.42 13.85 -11.05
N PRO A 159 5.56 14.53 -10.88
CA PRO A 159 6.42 14.36 -9.70
C PRO A 159 5.68 14.72 -8.41
N MET A 160 5.72 13.83 -7.42
CA MET A 160 5.10 14.00 -6.11
C MET A 160 6.14 14.14 -5.00
N HIS A 161 7.07 13.20 -4.89
CA HIS A 161 8.13 13.23 -3.89
C HIS A 161 9.51 13.23 -4.55
N ASP A 162 10.42 14.00 -3.94
CA ASP A 162 11.87 13.85 -4.02
C ASP A 162 12.37 13.96 -2.57
N PHE A 163 12.65 12.82 -1.94
CA PHE A 163 12.83 12.73 -0.49
C PHE A 163 13.98 11.78 -0.14
N THR A 164 14.73 12.12 0.91
CA THR A 164 15.79 11.24 1.44
C THR A 164 15.27 10.54 2.69
N LEU A 165 15.18 9.22 2.63
CA LEU A 165 14.83 8.36 3.76
C LEU A 165 15.97 8.36 4.80
N SER A 166 15.63 8.07 6.05
CA SER A 166 16.62 7.93 7.13
C SER A 166 17.52 6.69 6.99
N GLU A 167 17.00 5.65 6.32
CA GLU A 167 17.67 4.37 6.13
C GLU A 167 17.37 3.80 4.74
N PRO A 168 18.26 2.98 4.16
CA PRO A 168 17.98 2.25 2.94
C PRO A 168 16.79 1.31 3.08
N VAL A 169 16.09 1.11 1.98
CA VAL A 169 14.99 0.15 1.88
C VAL A 169 15.54 -1.28 1.79
N SER A 170 14.90 -2.21 2.48
CA SER A 170 15.16 -3.65 2.39
C SER A 170 13.93 -4.40 2.91
N GLY A 171 13.22 -5.14 2.06
CA GLY A 171 12.04 -5.91 2.46
C GLY A 171 11.07 -6.19 1.33
N LYS A 172 9.89 -6.72 1.69
CA LYS A 172 8.85 -7.05 0.71
C LYS A 172 8.13 -5.80 0.20
N ILE A 173 7.45 -5.97 -0.94
CA ILE A 173 6.67 -4.93 -1.64
C ILE A 173 5.24 -5.39 -1.86
N GLY A 174 4.35 -4.46 -2.20
CA GLY A 174 2.95 -4.77 -2.48
C GLY A 174 2.08 -3.53 -2.64
N VAL A 175 0.78 -3.69 -2.36
CA VAL A 175 -0.20 -2.60 -2.39
C VAL A 175 -0.86 -2.41 -1.03
N TRP A 176 -1.35 -1.20 -0.80
CA TRP A 176 -1.87 -0.72 0.47
C TRP A 176 -3.18 0.04 0.28
N SER A 177 -4.06 -0.06 1.26
CA SER A 177 -5.26 0.75 1.31
C SER A 177 -5.62 1.13 2.75
N LYS A 178 -6.75 1.82 2.96
CA LYS A 178 -7.17 2.31 4.28
C LYS A 178 -8.68 2.25 4.44
N THR A 179 -9.13 1.87 5.63
CA THR A 179 -10.53 1.92 6.11
C THR A 179 -11.56 1.37 5.11
N ASP A 180 -12.54 2.18 4.74
CA ASP A 180 -13.67 1.84 3.88
C ASP A 180 -13.40 2.08 2.39
N SER A 181 -12.14 2.25 2.01
CA SER A 181 -11.75 2.44 0.62
C SER A 181 -12.17 1.25 -0.24
N MET A 182 -12.75 1.55 -1.39
CA MET A 182 -13.04 0.59 -2.44
C MET A 182 -12.16 0.93 -3.63
N VAL A 183 -11.13 0.12 -3.86
CA VAL A 183 -10.09 0.40 -4.85
C VAL A 183 -9.78 -0.86 -5.65
N GLU A 184 -9.70 -0.70 -6.95
CA GLU A 184 -9.18 -1.71 -7.86
C GLU A 184 -7.72 -1.40 -8.18
N PHE A 185 -6.90 -2.46 -8.23
CA PHE A 185 -5.50 -2.41 -8.60
C PHE A 185 -5.24 -3.33 -9.78
N ASP A 186 -4.45 -2.83 -10.73
CA ASP A 186 -4.04 -3.55 -11.93
C ASP A 186 -2.57 -3.25 -12.24
N ASN A 187 -1.96 -4.09 -13.06
CA ASN A 187 -0.63 -3.84 -13.61
C ASN A 187 0.43 -3.48 -12.55
N PHE A 188 0.45 -4.25 -11.44
CA PHE A 188 1.52 -4.13 -10.47
C PHE A 188 2.84 -4.62 -11.08
N GLN A 189 3.82 -3.73 -11.17
CA GLN A 189 5.12 -3.98 -11.80
C GLN A 189 6.24 -3.49 -10.89
N PHE A 190 7.39 -4.13 -11.00
CA PHE A 190 8.61 -3.63 -10.39
C PHE A 190 9.84 -4.01 -11.22
N THR A 191 10.88 -3.21 -11.10
CA THR A 191 12.23 -3.49 -11.61
C THR A 191 13.21 -3.41 -10.46
N VAL A 192 14.21 -4.30 -10.46
CA VAL A 192 15.30 -4.27 -9.48
C VAL A 192 16.52 -3.68 -10.15
N ALA A 193 17.03 -2.57 -9.63
CA ALA A 193 18.31 -2.01 -10.04
C ALA A 193 19.47 -2.78 -9.36
N LYS A 194 20.53 -2.98 -10.11
CA LYS A 194 21.76 -3.61 -9.62
C LYS A 194 22.59 -2.62 -8.82
#